data_af67515be84b685d0966fbebddba6d20
#
_entry.id   af67515be84b685d0966fbebddba6d20
#
_cell.length_a   1.000
_cell.length_b   1.000
_cell.length_c   1.000
_cell.angle_alpha   90.00
_cell.angle_beta   90.00
_cell.angle_gamma   90.00
#
_symmetry.space_group_name_H-M   'P 1'
#
loop_
_entity.id
_entity.type
_entity.pdbx_description
1 polymer ?
#
loop_
_entity_poly.entity_id
_entity_poly.type
_entity_poly.pdbx_seq_one_letter_code
_entity_poly.pdbx_strand_id
1 'polypeptide(L)'
;MQEEQDTKKNGGPTASQEVVLSEIQEDLMIRHQRRRMFPRAVLVGLGAGLAASLFRIVLGNLDTVRNNLIEWSHQFQIFGWIFPVLFGVAGATLSVIMVRRFAPETSGSGIPHIEAVLHRLRTLNWKRVLPVKFIAGALAIGGGLALGREGPSVHMGGAVGDAISRWLKVLPRERRTLIAAGAGAGLAAAFNAPLAGVIFVLEELQRDFQPIVFGAVFLAAVVADIVTRLLSGAFPVFTIPDYAMPPTASLLLFVPLGILTGLLGVLFNKGLLGTMNLFGRLQSRWGLWIVAAVGAVVGIVGWFTPLGIGGGHSLAETALAGNLVLTTILGLFVIRFLLTISSYATGAAGGIFAPLLALGALLGLAVGQIAHGFAPDIVPEPGVFAVVGMAAYFAAIVRAPLTGIVLIVEMTGDYQQMLPLLVACFCAYAVAELLNDMPIYEALLERDLLTDDSHLKLKEPMVIDLVIEQGAPFSGQEVRSLGLPPGCVLIRCTEGGHDFVPTAATRLEAHTKITAVIAPEAANGLKLLRNGCKSRHGPKKK
;
A
#
# COMPACT_ATOMS: atom_id res chain seq x y z
N MET A 1 -35.96 28.80 58.39
CA MET A 1 -36.75 27.90 57.56
C MET A 1 -37.16 28.56 56.24
N GLN A 2 -36.65 29.73 55.88
CA GLN A 2 -36.87 30.39 54.58
C GLN A 2 -35.62 30.57 53.75
N GLU A 3 -34.42 30.29 54.27
CA GLU A 3 -33.16 30.35 53.52
C GLU A 3 -32.73 29.02 52.86
N GLU A 4 -33.40 27.91 53.17
CA GLU A 4 -33.10 26.59 52.61
C GLU A 4 -33.91 26.24 51.35
N GLN A 5 -34.85 27.09 50.92
CA GLN A 5 -35.69 26.87 49.72
C GLN A 5 -35.25 27.61 48.47
N ASP A 6 -34.28 28.52 48.55
CA ASP A 6 -33.81 29.29 47.36
C ASP A 6 -32.57 28.75 46.66
N THR A 7 -31.90 27.71 47.23
CA THR A 7 -30.73 27.07 46.60
C THR A 7 -31.07 25.95 45.60
N LYS A 8 -32.34 25.66 45.35
CA LYS A 8 -32.78 24.58 44.42
C LYS A 8 -33.18 25.04 43.02
N LYS A 9 -32.94 26.29 42.62
CA LYS A 9 -33.37 26.82 41.30
C LYS A 9 -32.26 27.06 40.27
N ASN A 10 -30.99 26.83 40.63
CA ASN A 10 -29.87 26.93 39.66
C ASN A 10 -28.96 25.69 39.69
N GLY A 11 -29.56 24.51 39.59
CA GLY A 11 -28.79 23.28 39.41
C GLY A 11 -28.24 23.22 38.01
N GLY A 12 -27.01 23.64 37.80
CA GLY A 12 -26.23 23.26 36.64
C GLY A 12 -26.18 21.73 36.49
N PRO A 13 -25.93 21.20 35.29
CA PRO A 13 -25.91 19.77 35.05
C PRO A 13 -24.91 19.11 36.03
N THR A 14 -25.28 17.97 36.61
CA THR A 14 -24.36 17.17 37.41
C THR A 14 -23.22 16.66 36.56
N ALA A 15 -22.06 16.34 37.12
CA ALA A 15 -20.89 15.85 36.39
C ALA A 15 -21.25 14.68 35.46
N SER A 16 -22.15 13.79 35.87
CA SER A 16 -22.68 12.72 34.98
C SER A 16 -23.55 13.24 33.86
N GLN A 17 -24.32 14.31 34.05
CA GLN A 17 -25.12 14.95 33.00
C GLN A 17 -24.22 15.74 32.03
N GLU A 18 -23.13 16.36 32.49
CA GLU A 18 -22.15 17.01 31.60
C GLU A 18 -21.43 16.01 30.71
N VAL A 19 -21.09 14.84 31.20
CA VAL A 19 -20.51 13.75 30.40
C VAL A 19 -21.50 13.29 29.32
N VAL A 20 -22.74 13.01 29.69
CA VAL A 20 -23.79 12.59 28.74
C VAL A 20 -24.08 13.69 27.69
N LEU A 21 -24.12 14.96 28.11
CA LEU A 21 -24.33 16.09 27.20
C LEU A 21 -23.13 16.26 26.24
N SER A 22 -21.91 16.04 26.71
CA SER A 22 -20.71 16.08 25.84
C SER A 22 -20.71 14.95 24.82
N GLU A 23 -21.11 13.74 25.18
CA GLU A 23 -21.26 12.60 24.26
C GLU A 23 -22.35 12.87 23.20
N ILE A 24 -23.52 13.41 23.62
CA ILE A 24 -24.60 13.78 22.69
C ILE A 24 -24.13 14.88 21.72
N GLN A 25 -23.41 15.88 22.21
CA GLN A 25 -22.87 16.95 21.35
C GLN A 25 -21.82 16.41 20.36
N GLU A 26 -20.97 15.47 20.78
CA GLU A 26 -20.00 14.81 19.91
C GLU A 26 -20.72 14.00 18.81
N ASP A 27 -21.74 13.23 19.17
CA ASP A 27 -22.57 12.48 18.22
C ASP A 27 -23.28 13.40 17.21
N LEU A 28 -23.82 14.53 17.64
CA LEU A 28 -24.45 15.50 16.77
C LEU A 28 -23.45 16.15 15.80
N MET A 29 -22.23 16.47 16.27
CA MET A 29 -21.15 16.97 15.42
C MET A 29 -20.72 15.93 14.39
N ILE A 30 -20.57 14.67 14.78
CA ILE A 30 -20.24 13.55 13.88
C ILE A 30 -21.34 13.40 12.80
N ARG A 31 -22.62 13.44 13.17
CA ARG A 31 -23.75 13.37 12.22
C ARG A 31 -23.76 14.55 11.24
N HIS A 32 -23.48 15.75 11.70
CA HIS A 32 -23.43 16.94 10.84
C HIS A 32 -22.24 16.88 9.87
N GLN A 33 -21.08 16.42 10.32
CA GLN A 33 -19.92 16.21 9.47
C GLN A 33 -20.18 15.13 8.41
N ARG A 34 -20.82 14.00 8.76
CA ARG A 34 -21.20 12.95 7.80
C ARG A 34 -22.12 13.47 6.70
N ARG A 35 -23.13 14.27 7.03
CA ARG A 35 -24.05 14.85 6.02
C ARG A 35 -23.33 15.69 4.96
N ARG A 36 -22.26 16.39 5.34
CA ARG A 36 -21.45 17.19 4.40
C ARG A 36 -20.43 16.36 3.64
N MET A 37 -19.89 15.30 4.27
CA MET A 37 -18.85 14.46 3.68
C MET A 37 -19.38 13.51 2.62
N PHE A 38 -20.56 12.94 2.80
CA PHE A 38 -21.08 11.91 1.90
C PHE A 38 -21.26 12.38 0.45
N PRO A 39 -21.89 13.51 0.13
CA PRO A 39 -21.97 14.00 -1.24
C PRO A 39 -20.59 14.24 -1.87
N ARG A 40 -19.63 14.71 -1.08
CA ARG A 40 -18.26 14.94 -1.53
C ARG A 40 -17.54 13.64 -1.81
N ALA A 41 -17.76 12.61 -0.97
CA ALA A 41 -17.21 11.27 -1.18
C ALA A 41 -17.76 10.61 -2.46
N VAL A 42 -19.05 10.82 -2.77
CA VAL A 42 -19.65 10.39 -4.06
C VAL A 42 -18.91 11.01 -5.23
N LEU A 43 -18.69 12.33 -5.22
CA LEU A 43 -17.94 13.02 -6.29
C LEU A 43 -16.52 12.48 -6.43
N VAL A 44 -15.85 12.21 -5.30
CA VAL A 44 -14.51 11.59 -5.31
C VAL A 44 -14.57 10.18 -5.89
N GLY A 45 -15.56 9.37 -5.51
CA GLY A 45 -15.76 8.03 -6.05
C GLY A 45 -15.99 8.02 -7.56
N LEU A 46 -16.85 8.93 -8.06
CA LEU A 46 -17.08 9.11 -9.51
C LEU A 46 -15.79 9.47 -10.25
N GLY A 47 -15.05 10.46 -9.76
CA GLY A 47 -13.80 10.90 -10.41
C GLY A 47 -12.68 9.87 -10.32
N ALA A 48 -12.49 9.21 -9.17
CA ALA A 48 -11.48 8.17 -9.00
C ALA A 48 -11.81 6.91 -9.81
N GLY A 49 -13.09 6.48 -9.81
CA GLY A 49 -13.57 5.37 -10.62
C GLY A 49 -13.38 5.62 -12.11
N LEU A 50 -13.69 6.82 -12.59
CA LEU A 50 -13.45 7.20 -13.99
C LEU A 50 -11.95 7.18 -14.34
N ALA A 51 -11.10 7.78 -13.52
CA ALA A 51 -9.66 7.84 -13.75
C ALA A 51 -9.03 6.43 -13.79
N ALA A 52 -9.38 5.56 -12.83
CA ALA A 52 -8.87 4.19 -12.75
C ALA A 52 -9.39 3.32 -13.90
N SER A 53 -10.67 3.46 -14.28
CA SER A 53 -11.26 2.72 -15.41
C SER A 53 -10.65 3.13 -16.75
N LEU A 54 -10.47 4.43 -16.99
CA LEU A 54 -9.78 4.90 -18.18
C LEU A 54 -8.35 4.40 -18.26
N PHE A 55 -7.64 4.39 -17.12
CA PHE A 55 -6.29 3.86 -17.02
C PHE A 55 -6.25 2.35 -17.36
N ARG A 56 -7.20 1.58 -16.82
CA ARG A 56 -7.37 0.15 -17.12
C ARG A 56 -7.59 -0.10 -18.61
N ILE A 57 -8.48 0.68 -19.27
CA ILE A 57 -8.79 0.55 -20.69
C ILE A 57 -7.55 0.87 -21.55
N VAL A 58 -6.83 1.95 -21.22
CA VAL A 58 -5.59 2.33 -21.93
C VAL A 58 -4.52 1.23 -21.79
N LEU A 59 -4.35 0.68 -20.60
CA LEU A 59 -3.40 -0.41 -20.37
C LEU A 59 -3.78 -1.68 -21.14
N GLY A 60 -5.06 -2.07 -21.16
CA GLY A 60 -5.54 -3.21 -21.93
C GLY A 60 -5.25 -3.07 -23.43
N ASN A 61 -5.48 -1.87 -23.98
CA ASN A 61 -5.13 -1.58 -25.38
C ASN A 61 -3.63 -1.63 -25.64
N LEU A 62 -2.81 -1.09 -24.73
CA LEU A 62 -1.35 -1.13 -24.85
C LEU A 62 -0.80 -2.56 -24.71
N ASP A 63 -1.38 -3.38 -23.85
CA ASP A 63 -1.04 -4.81 -23.74
C ASP A 63 -1.36 -5.54 -25.05
N THR A 64 -2.51 -5.26 -25.67
CA THR A 64 -2.89 -5.82 -26.99
C THR A 64 -1.91 -5.36 -28.06
N VAL A 65 -1.58 -4.07 -28.12
CA VAL A 65 -0.59 -3.54 -29.08
C VAL A 65 0.77 -4.21 -28.90
N ARG A 66 1.24 -4.34 -27.65
CA ARG A 66 2.50 -5.01 -27.34
C ARG A 66 2.50 -6.48 -27.78
N ASN A 67 1.45 -7.23 -27.46
CA ASN A 67 1.35 -8.64 -27.80
C ASN A 67 1.28 -8.83 -29.31
N ASN A 68 0.49 -8.04 -30.03
CA ASN A 68 0.43 -8.05 -31.50
C ASN A 68 1.79 -7.67 -32.11
N LEU A 69 2.53 -6.73 -31.52
CA LEU A 69 3.88 -6.39 -31.96
C LEU A 69 4.83 -7.58 -31.80
N ILE A 70 4.76 -8.30 -30.66
CA ILE A 70 5.57 -9.50 -30.43
C ILE A 70 5.21 -10.58 -31.46
N GLU A 71 3.94 -10.89 -31.65
CA GLU A 71 3.48 -11.88 -32.64
C GLU A 71 3.92 -11.51 -34.07
N TRP A 72 3.69 -10.27 -34.49
CA TRP A 72 4.12 -9.76 -35.79
C TRP A 72 5.64 -9.85 -35.94
N SER A 73 6.40 -9.56 -34.91
CA SER A 73 7.86 -9.55 -34.96
C SER A 73 8.46 -10.95 -35.13
N HIS A 74 7.76 -12.03 -34.74
CA HIS A 74 8.18 -13.40 -34.96
C HIS A 74 8.24 -13.78 -36.46
N GLN A 75 7.65 -13.00 -37.38
CA GLN A 75 7.80 -13.19 -38.80
C GLN A 75 9.24 -12.90 -39.28
N PHE A 76 10.03 -12.15 -38.51
CA PHE A 76 11.41 -11.77 -38.82
C PHE A 76 12.39 -12.66 -38.05
N GLN A 77 12.76 -13.81 -38.60
CA GLN A 77 13.50 -14.90 -37.95
C GLN A 77 14.77 -14.47 -37.19
N ILE A 78 15.56 -13.52 -37.73
CA ILE A 78 16.86 -13.15 -37.14
C ILE A 78 16.77 -11.86 -36.30
N PHE A 79 16.01 -10.87 -36.74
CA PHE A 79 15.99 -9.53 -36.16
C PHE A 79 14.68 -9.20 -35.45
N GLY A 80 13.71 -10.10 -35.40
CA GLY A 80 12.39 -9.87 -34.83
C GLY A 80 12.42 -9.42 -33.35
N TRP A 81 13.33 -9.98 -32.57
CA TRP A 81 13.49 -9.63 -31.13
C TRP A 81 13.83 -8.15 -30.89
N ILE A 82 14.36 -7.43 -31.89
CA ILE A 82 14.71 -6.01 -31.79
C ILE A 82 13.45 -5.15 -31.52
N PHE A 83 12.31 -5.48 -32.12
CA PHE A 83 11.09 -4.67 -32.01
C PHE A 83 10.53 -4.66 -30.57
N PRO A 84 10.32 -5.80 -29.90
CA PRO A 84 9.93 -5.79 -28.46
C PRO A 84 10.97 -5.13 -27.57
N VAL A 85 12.26 -5.28 -27.87
CA VAL A 85 13.34 -4.62 -27.11
C VAL A 85 13.23 -3.10 -27.23
N LEU A 86 13.10 -2.57 -28.46
CA LEU A 86 12.94 -1.12 -28.66
C LEU A 86 11.67 -0.59 -28.00
N PHE A 87 10.57 -1.35 -28.04
CA PHE A 87 9.31 -0.98 -27.41
C PHE A 87 9.45 -0.92 -25.88
N GLY A 88 10.08 -1.93 -25.26
CA GLY A 88 10.35 -1.96 -23.83
C GLY A 88 11.31 -0.85 -23.39
N VAL A 89 12.38 -0.59 -24.14
CA VAL A 89 13.33 0.52 -23.90
C VAL A 89 12.61 1.86 -23.96
N ALA A 90 11.80 2.08 -25.00
CA ALA A 90 11.05 3.33 -25.17
C ALA A 90 10.06 3.56 -24.01
N GLY A 91 9.26 2.54 -23.67
CA GLY A 91 8.29 2.61 -22.57
C GLY A 91 8.94 2.92 -21.22
N ALA A 92 10.01 2.19 -20.89
CA ALA A 92 10.74 2.39 -19.63
C ALA A 92 11.39 3.78 -19.55
N THR A 93 12.13 4.17 -20.59
CA THR A 93 12.90 5.44 -20.58
C THR A 93 11.98 6.66 -20.62
N LEU A 94 10.95 6.66 -21.46
CA LEU A 94 9.98 7.76 -21.54
C LEU A 94 9.22 7.93 -20.21
N SER A 95 8.80 6.82 -19.58
CA SER A 95 8.17 6.86 -18.27
C SER A 95 9.07 7.54 -17.24
N VAL A 96 10.32 7.10 -17.10
CA VAL A 96 11.26 7.65 -16.11
C VAL A 96 11.62 9.12 -16.41
N ILE A 97 11.78 9.49 -17.68
CA ILE A 97 11.99 10.90 -18.08
C ILE A 97 10.80 11.76 -17.65
N MET A 98 9.57 11.30 -17.92
CA MET A 98 8.36 12.04 -17.52
C MET A 98 8.28 12.21 -16.00
N VAL A 99 8.50 11.14 -15.24
CA VAL A 99 8.52 11.17 -13.78
C VAL A 99 9.55 12.18 -13.30
N ARG A 100 10.81 12.07 -13.72
CA ARG A 100 11.89 12.94 -13.24
C ARG A 100 11.71 14.40 -13.61
N ARG A 101 11.16 14.68 -14.82
CA ARG A 101 11.05 16.06 -15.34
C ARG A 101 9.84 16.82 -14.82
N PHE A 102 8.69 16.13 -14.63
CA PHE A 102 7.41 16.83 -14.38
C PHE A 102 6.85 16.59 -12.98
N ALA A 103 7.02 15.38 -12.41
CA ALA A 103 6.48 15.05 -11.09
C ALA A 103 7.27 13.89 -10.45
N PRO A 104 8.42 14.15 -9.81
CA PRO A 104 9.24 13.12 -9.16
C PRO A 104 8.47 12.31 -8.11
N GLU A 105 7.47 12.92 -7.48
CA GLU A 105 6.55 12.28 -6.53
C GLU A 105 5.69 11.17 -7.14
N THR A 106 5.68 11.03 -8.47
CA THR A 106 4.97 9.94 -9.16
C THR A 106 5.83 8.69 -9.38
N SER A 107 7.06 8.66 -8.91
CA SER A 107 7.93 7.48 -8.97
C SER A 107 7.31 6.29 -8.22
N GLY A 108 7.56 5.07 -8.70
CA GLY A 108 7.12 3.82 -8.08
C GLY A 108 5.59 3.69 -7.98
N SER A 109 5.08 3.13 -6.90
CA SER A 109 3.65 2.86 -6.72
C SER A 109 2.83 4.13 -6.43
N GLY A 110 3.36 5.05 -5.66
CA GLY A 110 2.68 6.23 -5.15
C GLY A 110 1.90 5.99 -3.84
N ILE A 111 1.77 4.74 -3.38
CA ILE A 111 1.17 4.41 -2.09
C ILE A 111 1.94 5.07 -0.94
N PRO A 112 3.30 4.96 -0.85
CA PRO A 112 4.07 5.64 0.19
C PRO A 112 3.91 7.16 0.16
N HIS A 113 3.73 7.77 -1.02
CA HIS A 113 3.47 9.20 -1.13
C HIS A 113 2.09 9.59 -0.57
N ILE A 114 1.03 8.80 -0.84
CA ILE A 114 -0.30 9.00 -0.24
C ILE A 114 -0.24 8.84 1.28
N GLU A 115 0.42 7.81 1.78
CA GLU A 115 0.65 7.60 3.21
C GLU A 115 1.34 8.81 3.85
N ALA A 116 2.43 9.31 3.23
CA ALA A 116 3.11 10.53 3.67
C ALA A 116 2.19 11.76 3.72
N VAL A 117 1.29 11.91 2.75
CA VAL A 117 0.32 13.02 2.69
C VAL A 117 -0.72 12.90 3.80
N LEU A 118 -1.24 11.71 4.06
CA LEU A 118 -2.21 11.46 5.13
C LEU A 118 -1.60 11.71 6.51
N HIS A 119 -0.32 11.35 6.69
CA HIS A 119 0.47 11.61 7.91
C HIS A 119 1.11 13.01 7.96
N ARG A 120 0.75 13.94 7.05
CA ARG A 120 1.22 15.34 6.99
C ARG A 120 2.72 15.52 6.72
N LEU A 121 3.40 14.49 6.27
CA LEU A 121 4.83 14.51 5.97
C LEU A 121 5.12 15.12 4.59
N ARG A 122 4.16 15.04 3.66
CA ARG A 122 4.26 15.56 2.30
C ARG A 122 2.96 16.24 1.85
N THR A 123 3.03 16.96 0.72
CA THR A 123 1.86 17.61 0.10
C THR A 123 1.59 17.01 -1.26
N LEU A 124 0.31 16.82 -1.58
CA LEU A 124 -0.14 16.31 -2.87
C LEU A 124 -0.44 17.46 -3.83
N ASN A 125 0.10 17.39 -5.04
CA ASN A 125 -0.22 18.31 -6.13
C ASN A 125 -0.94 17.56 -7.26
N TRP A 126 -2.26 17.51 -7.19
CA TRP A 126 -3.08 16.79 -8.16
C TRP A 126 -2.84 17.19 -9.62
N LYS A 127 -2.55 18.49 -9.89
CA LYS A 127 -2.34 19.01 -11.26
C LYS A 127 -1.13 18.38 -11.96
N ARG A 128 -0.13 17.93 -11.18
CA ARG A 128 1.07 17.26 -11.69
C ARG A 128 0.93 15.74 -11.56
N VAL A 129 0.48 15.28 -10.39
CA VAL A 129 0.42 13.86 -10.08
C VAL A 129 -0.53 13.11 -11.01
N LEU A 130 -1.76 13.59 -11.18
CA LEU A 130 -2.78 12.88 -11.96
C LEU A 130 -2.36 12.63 -13.41
N PRO A 131 -1.99 13.64 -14.24
CA PRO A 131 -1.63 13.41 -15.62
C PRO A 131 -0.29 12.68 -15.77
N VAL A 132 0.73 13.00 -14.96
CA VAL A 132 2.03 12.35 -15.06
C VAL A 132 1.94 10.89 -14.66
N LYS A 133 1.23 10.56 -13.57
CA LYS A 133 1.04 9.18 -13.12
C LYS A 133 0.29 8.34 -14.16
N PHE A 134 -0.74 8.93 -14.78
CA PHE A 134 -1.51 8.27 -15.83
C PHE A 134 -0.63 7.95 -17.05
N ILE A 135 0.04 8.95 -17.63
CA ILE A 135 0.79 8.78 -18.87
C ILE A 135 2.06 7.97 -18.63
N ALA A 136 2.85 8.32 -17.62
CA ALA A 136 4.08 7.59 -17.30
C ALA A 136 3.82 6.14 -16.88
N GLY A 137 2.72 5.89 -16.15
CA GLY A 137 2.28 4.54 -15.79
C GLY A 137 1.85 3.72 -17.00
N ALA A 138 1.09 4.33 -17.92
CA ALA A 138 0.70 3.69 -19.16
C ALA A 138 1.92 3.31 -20.02
N LEU A 139 2.92 4.20 -20.14
CA LEU A 139 4.16 3.92 -20.86
C LEU A 139 4.99 2.82 -20.19
N ALA A 140 5.11 2.82 -18.86
CA ALA A 140 5.89 1.82 -18.12
C ALA A 140 5.28 0.42 -18.23
N ILE A 141 4.01 0.30 -17.83
CA ILE A 141 3.30 -0.99 -17.74
C ILE A 141 2.97 -1.50 -19.15
N GLY A 142 2.45 -0.63 -20.02
CA GLY A 142 2.18 -0.96 -21.42
C GLY A 142 3.46 -1.33 -22.18
N GLY A 143 4.59 -0.67 -21.87
CA GLY A 143 5.92 -1.03 -22.38
C GLY A 143 6.43 -2.40 -21.92
N GLY A 144 5.73 -3.08 -21.01
CA GLY A 144 6.01 -4.43 -20.55
C GLY A 144 6.77 -4.52 -19.23
N LEU A 145 7.11 -3.39 -18.56
CA LEU A 145 7.73 -3.46 -17.24
C LEU A 145 6.85 -4.27 -16.28
N ALA A 146 7.47 -5.09 -15.45
CA ALA A 146 6.78 -5.96 -14.50
C ALA A 146 6.23 -5.16 -13.31
N LEU A 147 5.26 -4.27 -13.57
CA LEU A 147 4.66 -3.32 -12.66
C LEU A 147 3.14 -3.38 -12.72
N GLY A 148 2.47 -3.18 -11.58
CA GLY A 148 1.02 -3.19 -11.45
C GLY A 148 0.40 -1.79 -11.57
N ARG A 149 -0.88 -1.77 -11.96
CA ARG A 149 -1.70 -0.56 -12.14
C ARG A 149 -2.34 -0.05 -10.84
N GLU A 150 -2.38 -0.85 -9.80
CA GLU A 150 -3.14 -0.60 -8.57
C GLU A 150 -2.54 0.55 -7.77
N GLY A 151 -1.22 0.55 -7.56
CA GLY A 151 -0.52 1.67 -6.93
C GLY A 151 -0.75 3.00 -7.64
N PRO A 152 -0.57 3.08 -8.96
CA PRO A 152 -0.98 4.23 -9.76
C PRO A 152 -2.44 4.63 -9.56
N SER A 153 -3.38 3.68 -9.52
CA SER A 153 -4.81 3.96 -9.32
C SER A 153 -5.09 4.54 -7.94
N VAL A 154 -4.47 4.02 -6.87
CA VAL A 154 -4.51 4.59 -5.52
C VAL A 154 -3.99 6.03 -5.51
N HIS A 155 -2.85 6.27 -6.17
CA HIS A 155 -2.22 7.60 -6.23
C HIS A 155 -3.09 8.60 -7.00
N MET A 156 -3.61 8.20 -8.16
CA MET A 156 -4.52 9.02 -8.97
C MET A 156 -5.85 9.27 -8.25
N GLY A 157 -6.41 8.26 -7.60
CA GLY A 157 -7.62 8.39 -6.79
C GLY A 157 -7.43 9.40 -5.65
N GLY A 158 -6.31 9.31 -4.92
CA GLY A 158 -5.96 10.30 -3.90
C GLY A 158 -5.79 11.71 -4.48
N ALA A 159 -5.21 11.82 -5.69
CA ALA A 159 -5.08 13.10 -6.41
C ALA A 159 -6.45 13.67 -6.82
N VAL A 160 -7.41 12.84 -7.20
CA VAL A 160 -8.81 13.26 -7.44
C VAL A 160 -9.45 13.77 -6.15
N GLY A 161 -9.23 13.07 -5.02
CA GLY A 161 -9.69 13.54 -3.70
C GLY A 161 -9.11 14.91 -3.34
N ASP A 162 -7.82 15.14 -3.61
CA ASP A 162 -7.19 16.46 -3.44
C ASP A 162 -7.79 17.54 -4.36
N ALA A 163 -8.02 17.21 -5.63
CA ALA A 163 -8.61 18.12 -6.62
C ALA A 163 -10.01 18.59 -6.19
N ILE A 164 -10.89 17.64 -5.84
CA ILE A 164 -12.26 17.92 -5.41
C ILE A 164 -12.28 18.69 -4.10
N SER A 165 -11.41 18.33 -3.15
CA SER A 165 -11.30 19.04 -1.87
C SER A 165 -10.91 20.50 -2.03
N ARG A 166 -10.00 20.80 -2.95
CA ARG A 166 -9.58 22.19 -3.27
C ARG A 166 -10.66 22.96 -4.02
N TRP A 167 -11.35 22.29 -4.95
CA TRP A 167 -12.46 22.89 -5.69
C TRP A 167 -13.60 23.28 -4.76
N LEU A 168 -13.93 22.42 -3.80
CA LEU A 168 -14.98 22.66 -2.80
C LEU A 168 -14.49 23.50 -1.61
N LYS A 169 -13.22 23.90 -1.57
CA LYS A 169 -12.59 24.70 -0.49
C LYS A 169 -12.87 24.13 0.91
N VAL A 170 -12.73 22.81 1.06
CA VAL A 170 -12.98 22.13 2.33
C VAL A 170 -11.87 22.37 3.35
N LEU A 171 -12.16 22.12 4.64
CA LEU A 171 -11.18 22.24 5.72
C LEU A 171 -10.02 21.23 5.55
N PRO A 172 -8.81 21.52 6.05
CA PRO A 172 -7.64 20.63 5.91
C PRO A 172 -7.89 19.19 6.44
N ARG A 173 -8.66 19.04 7.53
CA ARG A 173 -9.02 17.73 8.07
C ARG A 173 -9.93 16.95 7.10
N GLU A 174 -10.95 17.60 6.58
CA GLU A 174 -11.88 17.00 5.59
C GLU A 174 -11.16 16.66 4.28
N ARG A 175 -10.19 17.49 3.85
CA ARG A 175 -9.36 17.23 2.68
C ARG A 175 -8.60 15.91 2.80
N ARG A 176 -7.99 15.60 3.95
CA ARG A 176 -7.31 14.32 4.15
C ARG A 176 -8.28 13.14 4.05
N THR A 177 -9.46 13.25 4.65
CA THR A 177 -10.50 12.24 4.50
C THR A 177 -10.90 12.02 3.04
N LEU A 178 -11.00 13.08 2.23
CA LEU A 178 -11.31 12.94 0.80
C LEU A 178 -10.14 12.36 -0.01
N ILE A 179 -8.89 12.65 0.37
CA ILE A 179 -7.69 12.02 -0.24
C ILE A 179 -7.70 10.52 0.07
N ALA A 180 -7.94 10.14 1.33
CA ALA A 180 -8.05 8.74 1.74
C ALA A 180 -9.22 8.02 1.02
N ALA A 181 -10.38 8.68 0.93
CA ALA A 181 -11.53 8.17 0.19
C ALA A 181 -11.22 7.96 -1.30
N GLY A 182 -10.51 8.90 -1.91
CA GLY A 182 -10.05 8.77 -3.29
C GLY A 182 -9.03 7.64 -3.49
N ALA A 183 -8.11 7.46 -2.55
CA ALA A 183 -7.14 6.38 -2.59
C ALA A 183 -7.82 5.00 -2.52
N GLY A 184 -8.74 4.80 -1.57
CA GLY A 184 -9.54 3.57 -1.46
C GLY A 184 -10.43 3.34 -2.68
N ALA A 185 -11.06 4.38 -3.21
CA ALA A 185 -11.86 4.34 -4.43
C ALA A 185 -11.02 3.95 -5.66
N GLY A 186 -9.78 4.45 -5.74
CA GLY A 186 -8.83 4.07 -6.80
C GLY A 186 -8.45 2.60 -6.75
N LEU A 187 -8.25 2.03 -5.56
CA LEU A 187 -7.99 0.60 -5.38
C LEU A 187 -9.22 -0.25 -5.71
N ALA A 188 -10.39 0.16 -5.19
CA ALA A 188 -11.67 -0.49 -5.46
C ALA A 188 -11.94 -0.60 -6.97
N ALA A 189 -11.75 0.48 -7.71
CA ALA A 189 -11.90 0.52 -9.16
C ALA A 189 -10.87 -0.33 -9.91
N ALA A 190 -9.63 -0.42 -9.40
CA ALA A 190 -8.59 -1.21 -10.05
C ALA A 190 -8.87 -2.71 -10.01
N PHE A 191 -9.55 -3.19 -8.96
CA PHE A 191 -9.79 -4.60 -8.67
C PHE A 191 -11.28 -5.02 -8.69
N ASN A 192 -12.23 -4.15 -8.95
CA ASN A 192 -13.67 -4.38 -8.74
C ASN A 192 -13.97 -4.89 -7.32
N ALA A 193 -13.26 -4.37 -6.32
CA ALA A 193 -13.21 -4.87 -4.95
C ALA A 193 -13.42 -3.69 -3.95
N PRO A 194 -14.65 -3.25 -3.73
CA PRO A 194 -14.94 -2.08 -2.90
C PRO A 194 -14.58 -2.27 -1.43
N LEU A 195 -14.83 -3.45 -0.84
CA LEU A 195 -14.49 -3.71 0.56
C LEU A 195 -12.98 -3.77 0.77
N ALA A 196 -12.24 -4.39 -0.16
CA ALA A 196 -10.78 -4.40 -0.12
C ALA A 196 -10.20 -2.98 -0.18
N GLY A 197 -10.78 -2.09 -1.00
CA GLY A 197 -10.39 -0.68 -1.05
C GLY A 197 -10.59 0.05 0.27
N VAL A 198 -11.67 -0.25 0.99
CA VAL A 198 -11.94 0.30 2.33
C VAL A 198 -10.95 -0.22 3.36
N ILE A 199 -10.79 -1.55 3.43
CA ILE A 199 -9.91 -2.20 4.41
C ILE A 199 -8.46 -1.75 4.20
N PHE A 200 -8.00 -1.64 2.95
CA PHE A 200 -6.66 -1.15 2.62
C PHE A 200 -6.38 0.25 3.18
N VAL A 201 -7.35 1.16 3.09
CA VAL A 201 -7.19 2.51 3.66
C VAL A 201 -7.07 2.44 5.18
N LEU A 202 -7.86 1.62 5.83
CA LEU A 202 -7.88 1.52 7.29
C LEU A 202 -6.69 0.74 7.84
N GLU A 203 -6.31 -0.36 7.20
CA GLU A 203 -5.23 -1.25 7.65
C GLU A 203 -3.84 -0.72 7.30
N GLU A 204 -3.67 -0.19 6.07
CA GLU A 204 -2.36 0.20 5.55
C GLU A 204 -2.13 1.71 5.56
N LEU A 205 -3.06 2.51 5.01
CA LEU A 205 -2.80 3.93 4.78
C LEU A 205 -2.99 4.81 6.01
N GLN A 206 -4.01 4.54 6.84
CA GLN A 206 -4.33 5.37 8.02
C GLN A 206 -4.01 4.70 9.33
N ARG A 207 -4.08 3.36 9.38
CA ARG A 207 -3.92 2.55 10.59
C ARG A 207 -4.83 3.00 11.74
N ASP A 208 -5.99 3.54 11.38
CA ASP A 208 -6.96 4.11 12.32
C ASP A 208 -8.40 3.94 11.78
N PHE A 209 -9.33 3.51 12.67
CA PHE A 209 -10.74 3.24 12.37
C PHE A 209 -11.64 4.39 12.75
N GLN A 210 -11.42 5.58 12.20
CA GLN A 210 -12.31 6.71 12.46
C GLN A 210 -13.64 6.57 11.69
N PRO A 211 -14.81 6.67 12.37
CA PRO A 211 -16.12 6.44 11.73
C PRO A 211 -16.44 7.35 10.54
N ILE A 212 -15.91 8.59 10.55
CA ILE A 212 -16.13 9.56 9.46
C ILE A 212 -15.31 9.15 8.24
N VAL A 213 -14.06 8.73 8.44
CA VAL A 213 -13.18 8.27 7.38
C VAL A 213 -13.74 7.00 6.76
N PHE A 214 -14.09 6.01 7.60
CA PHE A 214 -14.71 4.76 7.15
C PHE A 214 -15.91 5.02 6.23
N GLY A 215 -16.89 5.84 6.67
CA GLY A 215 -18.08 6.12 5.87
C GLY A 215 -17.80 6.83 4.54
N ALA A 216 -16.83 7.76 4.52
CA ALA A 216 -16.44 8.46 3.29
C ALA A 216 -15.68 7.53 2.31
N VAL A 217 -14.75 6.71 2.82
CA VAL A 217 -14.00 5.74 2.01
C VAL A 217 -14.94 4.69 1.44
N PHE A 218 -15.83 4.13 2.27
CA PHE A 218 -16.79 3.12 1.86
C PHE A 218 -17.68 3.62 0.74
N LEU A 219 -18.29 4.81 0.90
CA LEU A 219 -19.15 5.37 -0.13
C LEU A 219 -18.40 5.68 -1.42
N ALA A 220 -17.19 6.24 -1.33
CA ALA A 220 -16.38 6.52 -2.51
C ALA A 220 -15.92 5.23 -3.22
N ALA A 221 -15.55 4.18 -2.48
CA ALA A 221 -15.17 2.89 -3.03
C ALA A 221 -16.31 2.19 -3.76
N VAL A 222 -17.51 2.17 -3.17
CA VAL A 222 -18.72 1.59 -3.80
C VAL A 222 -19.09 2.36 -5.06
N VAL A 223 -19.09 3.69 -5.04
CA VAL A 223 -19.39 4.52 -6.22
C VAL A 223 -18.35 4.29 -7.32
N ALA A 224 -17.07 4.20 -6.97
CA ALA A 224 -16.01 3.94 -7.94
C ALA A 224 -16.11 2.55 -8.57
N ASP A 225 -16.48 1.54 -7.79
CA ASP A 225 -16.73 0.18 -8.28
C ASP A 225 -17.92 0.15 -9.25
N ILE A 226 -19.03 0.85 -8.92
CA ILE A 226 -20.18 0.98 -9.83
C ILE A 226 -19.76 1.61 -11.16
N VAL A 227 -18.97 2.70 -11.14
CA VAL A 227 -18.45 3.34 -12.36
C VAL A 227 -17.60 2.36 -13.15
N THR A 228 -16.74 1.59 -12.49
CA THR A 228 -15.86 0.62 -13.15
C THR A 228 -16.66 -0.51 -13.77
N ARG A 229 -17.65 -1.04 -13.08
CA ARG A 229 -18.54 -2.09 -13.62
C ARG A 229 -19.33 -1.64 -14.83
N LEU A 230 -19.77 -0.40 -14.86
CA LEU A 230 -20.47 0.19 -16.01
C LEU A 230 -19.55 0.35 -17.24
N LEU A 231 -18.26 0.63 -17.03
CA LEU A 231 -17.31 0.88 -18.12
C LEU A 231 -16.54 -0.38 -18.57
N SER A 232 -16.26 -1.31 -17.64
CA SER A 232 -15.36 -2.46 -17.88
C SER A 232 -16.02 -3.82 -17.66
N GLY A 233 -17.31 -3.86 -17.29
CA GLY A 233 -18.06 -5.08 -16.99
C GLY A 233 -18.12 -5.43 -15.50
N ALA A 234 -19.11 -6.26 -15.15
CA ALA A 234 -19.47 -6.62 -13.77
C ALA A 234 -18.88 -7.94 -13.27
N PHE A 235 -18.02 -8.58 -14.05
CA PHE A 235 -17.44 -9.89 -13.71
C PHE A 235 -16.34 -9.77 -12.66
N PRO A 236 -16.09 -10.85 -11.86
CA PRO A 236 -14.90 -10.96 -11.04
C PRO A 236 -13.64 -10.68 -11.87
N VAL A 237 -12.62 -10.12 -11.24
CA VAL A 237 -11.37 -9.76 -11.94
C VAL A 237 -10.64 -11.02 -12.42
N PHE A 238 -10.73 -12.10 -11.66
CA PHE A 238 -10.21 -13.41 -12.03
C PHE A 238 -11.35 -14.41 -12.18
N THR A 239 -11.39 -15.08 -13.32
CA THR A 239 -12.26 -16.24 -13.52
C THR A 239 -11.50 -17.47 -13.06
N ILE A 240 -11.94 -18.04 -11.94
CA ILE A 240 -11.38 -19.29 -11.39
C ILE A 240 -12.33 -20.45 -11.66
N PRO A 241 -11.82 -21.70 -11.75
CA PRO A 241 -12.67 -22.88 -11.69
C PRO A 241 -13.45 -22.91 -10.36
N ASP A 242 -14.60 -23.59 -10.35
CA ASP A 242 -15.37 -23.83 -9.11
C ASP A 242 -14.59 -24.82 -8.23
N TYR A 243 -13.77 -24.28 -7.35
CA TYR A 243 -13.00 -25.06 -6.40
C TYR A 243 -13.88 -25.49 -5.22
N ALA A 244 -13.93 -26.78 -4.97
CA ALA A 244 -14.64 -27.32 -3.81
C ALA A 244 -14.01 -26.81 -2.49
N MET A 245 -14.84 -26.74 -1.44
CA MET A 245 -14.34 -26.42 -0.10
C MET A 245 -13.29 -27.45 0.33
N PRO A 246 -12.05 -27.03 0.66
CA PRO A 246 -11.00 -27.94 1.07
C PRO A 246 -11.39 -28.70 2.35
N PRO A 247 -11.09 -30.00 2.45
CA PRO A 247 -11.29 -30.76 3.68
C PRO A 247 -10.57 -30.11 4.87
N THR A 248 -11.13 -30.18 6.07
CA THR A 248 -10.49 -29.57 7.27
C THR A 248 -9.05 -30.10 7.50
N ALA A 249 -8.77 -31.33 7.13
CA ALA A 249 -7.42 -31.92 7.20
C ALA A 249 -6.41 -31.20 6.31
N SER A 250 -6.84 -30.61 5.18
CA SER A 250 -5.96 -29.87 4.26
C SER A 250 -5.51 -28.53 4.83
N LEU A 251 -6.18 -27.98 5.86
CA LEU A 251 -5.79 -26.70 6.48
C LEU A 251 -4.35 -26.73 7.00
N LEU A 252 -3.87 -27.89 7.48
CA LEU A 252 -2.49 -28.04 7.91
C LEU A 252 -1.47 -27.83 6.78
N LEU A 253 -1.84 -28.10 5.53
CA LEU A 253 -0.98 -27.93 4.36
C LEU A 253 -0.82 -26.44 3.95
N PHE A 254 -1.72 -25.56 4.39
CA PHE A 254 -1.60 -24.12 4.17
C PHE A 254 -0.62 -23.45 5.14
N VAL A 255 -0.25 -24.11 6.24
CA VAL A 255 0.81 -23.63 7.16
C VAL A 255 2.18 -23.60 6.46
N PRO A 256 2.68 -24.68 5.84
CA PRO A 256 3.89 -24.65 5.03
C PRO A 256 3.85 -23.61 3.91
N LEU A 257 2.71 -23.43 3.24
CA LEU A 257 2.53 -22.36 2.25
C LEU A 257 2.74 -20.98 2.89
N GLY A 258 2.10 -20.73 4.05
CA GLY A 258 2.28 -19.47 4.79
C GLY A 258 3.74 -19.24 5.20
N ILE A 259 4.43 -20.27 5.70
CA ILE A 259 5.85 -20.16 6.06
C ILE A 259 6.71 -19.84 4.83
N LEU A 260 6.51 -20.54 3.73
CA LEU A 260 7.28 -20.34 2.50
C LEU A 260 7.04 -18.94 1.90
N THR A 261 5.77 -18.50 1.85
CA THR A 261 5.42 -17.15 1.38
C THR A 261 5.98 -16.08 2.31
N GLY A 262 6.02 -16.31 3.62
CA GLY A 262 6.65 -15.44 4.59
C GLY A 262 8.15 -15.27 4.34
N LEU A 263 8.89 -16.37 4.19
CA LEU A 263 10.34 -16.37 3.92
C LEU A 263 10.68 -15.68 2.59
N LEU A 264 9.97 -16.04 1.52
CA LEU A 264 10.19 -15.44 0.19
C LEU A 264 9.70 -13.99 0.13
N GLY A 265 8.72 -13.60 0.95
CA GLY A 265 8.30 -12.21 1.11
C GLY A 265 9.38 -11.34 1.70
N VAL A 266 10.05 -11.80 2.75
CA VAL A 266 11.23 -11.12 3.33
C VAL A 266 12.37 -11.03 2.32
N LEU A 267 12.60 -12.10 1.54
CA LEU A 267 13.60 -12.08 0.47
C LEU A 267 13.24 -11.04 -0.59
N PHE A 268 11.96 -10.92 -0.95
CA PHE A 268 11.49 -9.90 -1.89
C PHE A 268 11.74 -8.48 -1.37
N ASN A 269 11.37 -8.17 -0.13
CA ASN A 269 11.56 -6.85 0.46
C ASN A 269 13.05 -6.46 0.47
N LYS A 270 13.92 -7.35 0.95
CA LYS A 270 15.37 -7.13 0.96
C LYS A 270 15.94 -7.01 -0.45
N GLY A 271 15.49 -7.84 -1.38
CA GLY A 271 15.88 -7.80 -2.78
C GLY A 271 15.49 -6.49 -3.46
N LEU A 272 14.24 -6.03 -3.25
CA LEU A 272 13.75 -4.79 -3.80
C LEU A 272 14.53 -3.58 -3.28
N LEU A 273 14.66 -3.44 -1.96
CA LEU A 273 15.38 -2.33 -1.33
C LEU A 273 16.87 -2.36 -1.71
N GLY A 274 17.49 -3.54 -1.75
CA GLY A 274 18.88 -3.74 -2.19
C GLY A 274 19.09 -3.31 -3.63
N THR A 275 18.20 -3.71 -4.54
CA THR A 275 18.25 -3.33 -5.96
C THR A 275 18.02 -1.83 -6.14
N MET A 276 17.07 -1.22 -5.41
CA MET A 276 16.87 0.23 -5.42
C MET A 276 18.12 0.99 -4.96
N ASN A 277 18.82 0.50 -3.93
CA ASN A 277 20.07 1.10 -3.47
C ASN A 277 21.20 0.94 -4.49
N LEU A 278 21.30 -0.22 -5.13
CA LEU A 278 22.25 -0.48 -6.21
C LEU A 278 21.99 0.45 -7.40
N PHE A 279 20.74 0.52 -7.86
CA PHE A 279 20.36 1.38 -8.98
C PHE A 279 20.55 2.86 -8.64
N GLY A 280 20.27 3.29 -7.42
CA GLY A 280 20.54 4.66 -6.97
C GLY A 280 22.02 5.04 -7.10
N ARG A 281 22.93 4.13 -6.72
CA ARG A 281 24.38 4.33 -6.90
C ARG A 281 24.81 4.32 -8.37
N LEU A 282 24.25 3.41 -9.15
CA LEU A 282 24.58 3.27 -10.57
C LEU A 282 23.98 4.41 -11.42
N GLN A 283 22.78 4.89 -11.09
CA GLN A 283 22.14 6.00 -11.80
C GLN A 283 22.90 7.31 -11.72
N SER A 284 23.67 7.54 -10.67
CA SER A 284 24.57 8.69 -10.58
C SER A 284 25.65 8.67 -11.67
N ARG A 285 26.06 7.47 -12.14
CA ARG A 285 27.11 7.28 -13.14
C ARG A 285 26.56 6.99 -14.56
N TRP A 286 25.52 6.18 -14.69
CA TRP A 286 25.00 5.67 -15.96
C TRP A 286 23.65 6.28 -16.38
N GLY A 287 23.00 7.07 -15.51
CA GLY A 287 21.79 7.80 -15.82
C GLY A 287 20.65 6.91 -16.34
N LEU A 288 20.14 7.23 -17.53
CA LEU A 288 19.03 6.51 -18.15
C LEU A 288 19.43 5.17 -18.80
N TRP A 289 20.73 4.88 -18.99
CA TRP A 289 21.18 3.63 -19.60
C TRP A 289 20.76 2.40 -18.81
N ILE A 290 20.71 2.48 -17.47
CA ILE A 290 20.22 1.38 -16.64
C ILE A 290 18.74 1.13 -16.88
N VAL A 291 17.97 2.19 -17.01
CA VAL A 291 16.53 2.10 -17.31
C VAL A 291 16.32 1.46 -18.68
N ALA A 292 17.10 1.88 -19.67
CA ALA A 292 17.09 1.30 -21.01
C ALA A 292 17.48 -0.18 -20.99
N ALA A 293 18.49 -0.55 -20.21
CA ALA A 293 18.90 -1.96 -20.06
C ALA A 293 17.79 -2.82 -19.46
N VAL A 294 17.09 -2.34 -18.42
CA VAL A 294 15.92 -3.05 -17.87
C VAL A 294 14.82 -3.18 -18.91
N GLY A 295 14.50 -2.11 -19.65
CA GLY A 295 13.54 -2.15 -20.75
C GLY A 295 13.93 -3.15 -21.85
N ALA A 296 15.22 -3.25 -22.16
CA ALA A 296 15.74 -4.23 -23.12
C ALA A 296 15.58 -5.67 -22.62
N VAL A 297 15.92 -5.93 -21.35
CA VAL A 297 15.72 -7.26 -20.73
C VAL A 297 14.24 -7.65 -20.73
N VAL A 298 13.34 -6.71 -20.42
CA VAL A 298 11.88 -6.93 -20.50
C VAL A 298 11.46 -7.27 -21.93
N GLY A 299 11.96 -6.56 -22.94
CA GLY A 299 11.68 -6.86 -24.35
C GLY A 299 12.19 -8.23 -24.79
N ILE A 300 13.41 -8.62 -24.35
CA ILE A 300 13.97 -9.96 -24.62
C ILE A 300 13.13 -11.05 -23.96
N VAL A 301 12.80 -10.89 -22.68
CA VAL A 301 11.94 -11.86 -21.97
C VAL A 301 10.56 -11.94 -22.63
N GLY A 302 9.99 -10.81 -23.02
CA GLY A 302 8.71 -10.76 -23.75
C GLY A 302 8.73 -11.49 -25.08
N TRP A 303 9.85 -11.48 -25.79
CA TRP A 303 10.06 -12.25 -27.04
C TRP A 303 9.94 -13.76 -26.82
N PHE A 304 10.55 -14.29 -25.73
CA PHE A 304 10.51 -15.72 -25.43
C PHE A 304 9.30 -16.13 -24.58
N THR A 305 8.85 -15.25 -23.67
CA THR A 305 7.82 -15.59 -22.67
C THR A 305 6.92 -14.38 -22.42
N PRO A 306 5.93 -14.11 -23.31
CA PRO A 306 5.04 -12.94 -23.17
C PRO A 306 4.28 -12.89 -21.82
N LEU A 307 3.97 -14.06 -21.21
CA LEU A 307 3.34 -14.17 -19.89
C LEU A 307 4.22 -13.62 -18.75
N GLY A 308 5.54 -13.60 -18.93
CA GLY A 308 6.50 -13.15 -17.91
C GLY A 308 6.56 -11.63 -17.73
N ILE A 309 6.01 -10.81 -18.64
CA ILE A 309 6.13 -9.35 -18.66
C ILE A 309 4.81 -8.63 -18.34
N GLY A 310 4.86 -7.30 -18.23
CA GLY A 310 3.70 -6.45 -17.96
C GLY A 310 3.11 -6.62 -16.56
N GLY A 311 1.82 -6.32 -16.38
CA GLY A 311 1.12 -6.31 -15.07
C GLY A 311 1.04 -7.66 -14.35
N GLY A 312 1.07 -8.78 -15.09
CA GLY A 312 1.00 -10.13 -14.53
C GLY A 312 -0.42 -10.67 -14.34
N HIS A 313 -1.42 -10.00 -14.86
CA HIS A 313 -2.83 -10.43 -14.72
C HIS A 313 -3.07 -11.78 -15.42
N SER A 314 -2.70 -11.90 -16.69
CA SER A 314 -2.81 -13.15 -17.45
C SER A 314 -1.98 -14.30 -16.86
N LEU A 315 -0.82 -13.98 -16.28
CA LEU A 315 0.00 -14.96 -15.58
C LEU A 315 -0.72 -15.50 -14.33
N ALA A 316 -1.33 -14.61 -13.55
CA ALA A 316 -2.11 -15.00 -12.38
C ALA A 316 -3.32 -15.85 -12.78
N GLU A 317 -4.07 -15.47 -13.82
CA GLU A 317 -5.19 -16.29 -14.33
C GLU A 317 -4.74 -17.68 -14.78
N THR A 318 -3.62 -17.77 -15.51
CA THR A 318 -3.07 -19.05 -15.96
C THR A 318 -2.65 -19.93 -14.76
N ALA A 319 -2.07 -19.32 -13.72
CA ALA A 319 -1.71 -20.02 -12.50
C ALA A 319 -2.95 -20.48 -11.71
N LEU A 320 -3.98 -19.63 -11.63
CA LEU A 320 -5.26 -19.96 -10.98
C LEU A 320 -6.02 -21.08 -11.66
N ALA A 321 -5.88 -21.20 -13.00
CA ALA A 321 -6.46 -22.32 -13.75
C ALA A 321 -5.76 -23.67 -13.49
N GLY A 322 -4.61 -23.68 -12.81
CA GLY A 322 -3.90 -24.92 -12.40
C GLY A 322 -3.14 -25.64 -13.50
N ASN A 323 -3.09 -25.12 -14.74
CA ASN A 323 -2.65 -25.85 -15.93
C ASN A 323 -1.14 -25.73 -16.25
N LEU A 324 -0.34 -25.16 -15.34
CA LEU A 324 1.10 -25.00 -15.55
C LEU A 324 1.89 -26.19 -15.00
N VAL A 325 2.95 -26.60 -15.69
CA VAL A 325 3.88 -27.63 -15.19
C VAL A 325 4.84 -27.01 -14.17
N LEU A 326 5.22 -27.77 -13.13
CA LEU A 326 6.03 -27.29 -12.01
C LEU A 326 7.34 -26.60 -12.45
N THR A 327 8.05 -27.15 -13.43
CA THR A 327 9.28 -26.55 -13.97
C THR A 327 9.04 -25.16 -14.58
N THR A 328 7.92 -25.01 -15.30
CA THR A 328 7.51 -23.72 -15.88
C THR A 328 7.13 -22.72 -14.78
N ILE A 329 6.41 -23.17 -13.74
CA ILE A 329 6.04 -22.34 -12.60
C ILE A 329 7.27 -21.76 -11.93
N LEU A 330 8.27 -22.61 -11.62
CA LEU A 330 9.52 -22.18 -10.96
C LEU A 330 10.32 -21.21 -11.84
N GLY A 331 10.42 -21.49 -13.14
CA GLY A 331 11.08 -20.59 -14.10
C GLY A 331 10.41 -19.23 -14.18
N LEU A 332 9.07 -19.20 -14.34
CA LEU A 332 8.28 -17.96 -14.37
C LEU A 332 8.35 -17.19 -13.05
N PHE A 333 8.36 -17.88 -11.92
CA PHE A 333 8.51 -17.26 -10.61
C PHE A 333 9.85 -16.50 -10.52
N VAL A 334 10.98 -17.13 -10.87
CA VAL A 334 12.30 -16.50 -10.81
C VAL A 334 12.39 -15.32 -11.77
N ILE A 335 11.96 -15.51 -13.03
CA ILE A 335 11.95 -14.44 -14.04
C ILE A 335 11.11 -13.26 -13.53
N ARG A 336 9.88 -13.52 -13.09
CA ARG A 336 8.94 -12.50 -12.64
C ARG A 336 9.45 -11.77 -11.38
N PHE A 337 10.04 -12.50 -10.44
CA PHE A 337 10.65 -11.95 -9.24
C PHE A 337 11.75 -10.94 -9.60
N LEU A 338 12.70 -11.33 -10.44
CA LEU A 338 13.80 -10.47 -10.86
C LEU A 338 13.34 -9.27 -11.70
N LEU A 339 12.39 -9.49 -12.61
CA LEU A 339 11.83 -8.40 -13.42
C LEU A 339 11.05 -7.40 -12.57
N THR A 340 10.31 -7.84 -11.54
CA THR A 340 9.54 -6.94 -10.68
C THR A 340 10.46 -6.05 -9.87
N ILE A 341 11.46 -6.61 -9.19
CA ILE A 341 12.40 -5.80 -8.38
C ILE A 341 13.23 -4.85 -9.24
N SER A 342 13.69 -5.29 -10.41
CA SER A 342 14.46 -4.43 -11.32
C SER A 342 13.59 -3.35 -11.98
N SER A 343 12.38 -3.69 -12.44
CA SER A 343 11.44 -2.71 -13.00
C SER A 343 11.08 -1.62 -12.00
N TYR A 344 10.78 -1.99 -10.75
CA TYR A 344 10.46 -1.01 -9.70
C TYR A 344 11.65 -0.13 -9.34
N ALA A 345 12.85 -0.71 -9.28
CA ALA A 345 14.09 0.00 -8.96
C ALA A 345 14.48 1.06 -10.01
N THR A 346 13.94 1.01 -11.25
CA THR A 346 14.14 2.07 -12.25
C THR A 346 13.58 3.42 -11.84
N GLY A 347 12.59 3.45 -10.95
CA GLY A 347 11.80 4.63 -10.61
C GLY A 347 10.70 4.96 -11.62
N ALA A 348 10.36 4.05 -12.52
CA ALA A 348 9.20 4.20 -13.41
C ALA A 348 7.88 4.25 -12.61
N ALA A 349 6.85 4.86 -13.19
CA ALA A 349 5.55 4.97 -12.56
C ALA A 349 4.79 3.63 -12.65
N GLY A 350 4.72 2.89 -11.54
CA GLY A 350 4.02 1.60 -11.47
C GLY A 350 4.14 0.97 -10.09
N GLY A 351 3.23 0.08 -9.74
CA GLY A 351 3.16 -0.56 -8.42
C GLY A 351 3.73 -1.97 -8.42
N ILE A 352 3.90 -2.52 -7.22
CA ILE A 352 4.30 -3.92 -7.01
C ILE A 352 3.09 -4.83 -6.71
N PHE A 353 1.91 -4.28 -6.50
CA PHE A 353 0.73 -4.97 -5.97
C PHE A 353 0.32 -6.19 -6.83
N ALA A 354 -0.09 -5.98 -8.09
CA ALA A 354 -0.44 -7.08 -8.99
C ALA A 354 0.74 -8.04 -9.25
N PRO A 355 1.99 -7.59 -9.43
CA PRO A 355 3.14 -8.49 -9.46
C PRO A 355 3.25 -9.41 -8.26
N LEU A 356 2.97 -8.92 -7.04
CA LEU A 356 2.98 -9.75 -5.83
C LEU A 356 1.90 -10.83 -5.86
N LEU A 357 0.69 -10.48 -6.33
CA LEU A 357 -0.39 -11.45 -6.49
C LEU A 357 0.00 -12.55 -7.49
N ALA A 358 0.59 -12.19 -8.63
CA ALA A 358 1.03 -13.16 -9.63
C ALA A 358 2.14 -14.08 -9.09
N LEU A 359 3.11 -13.53 -8.35
CA LEU A 359 4.17 -14.32 -7.70
C LEU A 359 3.57 -15.26 -6.63
N GLY A 360 2.61 -14.76 -5.84
CA GLY A 360 1.90 -15.57 -4.84
C GLY A 360 1.10 -16.70 -5.47
N ALA A 361 0.43 -16.45 -6.61
CA ALA A 361 -0.29 -17.48 -7.36
C ALA A 361 0.63 -18.59 -7.87
N LEU A 362 1.78 -18.24 -8.46
CA LEU A 362 2.78 -19.21 -8.90
C LEU A 362 3.32 -20.05 -7.74
N LEU A 363 3.68 -19.39 -6.65
CA LEU A 363 4.21 -20.06 -5.47
C LEU A 363 3.18 -21.00 -4.84
N GLY A 364 1.94 -20.52 -4.71
CA GLY A 364 0.83 -21.34 -4.24
C GLY A 364 0.59 -22.56 -5.12
N LEU A 365 0.54 -22.37 -6.45
CA LEU A 365 0.36 -23.48 -7.38
C LEU A 365 1.48 -24.51 -7.29
N ALA A 366 2.75 -24.07 -7.15
CA ALA A 366 3.88 -24.98 -6.97
C ALA A 366 3.71 -25.85 -5.72
N VAL A 367 3.37 -25.21 -4.58
CA VAL A 367 3.11 -25.94 -3.32
C VAL A 367 1.92 -26.86 -3.45
N GLY A 368 0.82 -26.42 -4.10
CA GLY A 368 -0.36 -27.22 -4.34
C GLY A 368 -0.09 -28.46 -5.19
N GLN A 369 0.71 -28.35 -6.25
CA GLN A 369 1.10 -29.52 -7.08
C GLN A 369 1.98 -30.50 -6.32
N ILE A 370 2.90 -30.02 -5.50
CA ILE A 370 3.73 -30.87 -4.64
C ILE A 370 2.84 -31.58 -3.62
N ALA A 371 1.93 -30.86 -2.95
CA ALA A 371 1.01 -31.44 -1.98
C ALA A 371 0.05 -32.46 -2.61
N HIS A 372 -0.46 -32.20 -3.80
CA HIS A 372 -1.27 -33.14 -4.57
C HIS A 372 -0.49 -34.43 -4.89
N GLY A 373 0.80 -34.32 -5.23
CA GLY A 373 1.64 -35.50 -5.50
C GLY A 373 1.84 -36.41 -4.30
N PHE A 374 1.79 -35.88 -3.07
CA PHE A 374 1.93 -36.65 -1.83
C PHE A 374 0.59 -37.11 -1.24
N ALA A 375 -0.48 -36.35 -1.42
CA ALA A 375 -1.78 -36.57 -0.80
C ALA A 375 -2.94 -36.14 -1.74
N PRO A 376 -3.15 -36.84 -2.87
CA PRO A 376 -4.16 -36.46 -3.87
C PRO A 376 -5.59 -36.44 -3.30
N ASP A 377 -5.90 -37.31 -2.35
CA ASP A 377 -7.22 -37.37 -1.71
C ASP A 377 -7.51 -36.18 -0.79
N ILE A 378 -6.46 -35.56 -0.23
CA ILE A 378 -6.57 -34.36 0.65
C ILE A 378 -6.50 -33.06 -0.17
N VAL A 379 -5.77 -33.09 -1.27
CA VAL A 379 -5.59 -31.95 -2.18
C VAL A 379 -6.03 -32.36 -3.59
N PRO A 380 -7.32 -32.47 -3.87
CA PRO A 380 -7.79 -32.85 -5.20
C PRO A 380 -7.46 -31.76 -6.25
N GLU A 381 -7.42 -30.49 -5.84
CA GLU A 381 -7.31 -29.33 -6.73
C GLU A 381 -6.15 -28.40 -6.30
N PRO A 382 -4.98 -28.52 -6.95
CA PRO A 382 -3.80 -27.67 -6.64
C PRO A 382 -4.03 -26.17 -6.83
N GLY A 383 -4.98 -25.77 -7.69
CA GLY A 383 -5.29 -24.37 -7.97
C GLY A 383 -5.81 -23.59 -6.74
N VAL A 384 -6.41 -24.28 -5.76
CA VAL A 384 -6.79 -23.66 -4.47
C VAL A 384 -5.59 -23.03 -3.78
N PHE A 385 -4.43 -23.70 -3.83
CA PHE A 385 -3.20 -23.16 -3.26
C PHE A 385 -2.70 -21.92 -4.00
N ALA A 386 -2.98 -21.79 -5.31
CA ALA A 386 -2.68 -20.56 -6.06
C ALA A 386 -3.52 -19.39 -5.54
N VAL A 387 -4.82 -19.57 -5.34
CA VAL A 387 -5.71 -18.55 -4.75
C VAL A 387 -5.21 -18.11 -3.39
N VAL A 388 -4.90 -19.06 -2.51
CA VAL A 388 -4.44 -18.77 -1.14
C VAL A 388 -3.04 -18.13 -1.15
N GLY A 389 -2.16 -18.60 -2.03
CA GLY A 389 -0.80 -18.07 -2.19
C GLY A 389 -0.76 -16.60 -2.58
N MET A 390 -1.72 -16.12 -3.40
CA MET A 390 -1.83 -14.70 -3.76
C MET A 390 -1.95 -13.82 -2.52
N ALA A 391 -2.90 -14.14 -1.64
CA ALA A 391 -3.14 -13.38 -0.42
C ALA A 391 -1.99 -13.53 0.59
N ALA A 392 -1.48 -14.75 0.78
CA ALA A 392 -0.42 -15.03 1.74
C ALA A 392 0.89 -14.31 1.39
N TYR A 393 1.28 -14.29 0.11
CA TYR A 393 2.48 -13.58 -0.33
C TYR A 393 2.34 -12.07 -0.20
N PHE A 394 1.16 -11.53 -0.53
CA PHE A 394 0.84 -10.12 -0.29
C PHE A 394 0.89 -9.76 1.20
N ALA A 395 0.25 -10.58 2.07
CA ALA A 395 0.26 -10.37 3.51
C ALA A 395 1.68 -10.40 4.11
N ALA A 396 2.56 -11.26 3.59
CA ALA A 396 3.95 -11.33 4.01
C ALA A 396 4.74 -10.05 3.72
N ILE A 397 4.49 -9.40 2.60
CA ILE A 397 5.28 -8.27 2.07
C ILE A 397 4.73 -6.93 2.55
N VAL A 398 3.41 -6.76 2.45
CA VAL A 398 2.71 -5.49 2.78
C VAL A 398 2.38 -5.41 4.27
N ARG A 399 2.20 -6.56 4.96
CA ARG A 399 1.72 -6.65 6.36
C ARG A 399 0.25 -6.24 6.54
N ALA A 400 -0.55 -6.37 5.50
CA ALA A 400 -1.99 -6.11 5.50
C ALA A 400 -2.76 -7.41 5.20
N PRO A 401 -2.84 -8.36 6.17
CA PRO A 401 -3.47 -9.66 5.95
C PRO A 401 -4.97 -9.56 5.69
N LEU A 402 -5.71 -8.67 6.37
CA LEU A 402 -7.14 -8.49 6.15
C LEU A 402 -7.42 -7.97 4.74
N THR A 403 -6.64 -7.00 4.29
CA THR A 403 -6.72 -6.49 2.92
C THR A 403 -6.46 -7.61 1.90
N GLY A 404 -5.43 -8.41 2.11
CA GLY A 404 -5.10 -9.53 1.22
C GLY A 404 -6.23 -10.56 1.12
N ILE A 405 -6.80 -10.97 2.26
CA ILE A 405 -7.90 -11.95 2.32
C ILE A 405 -9.14 -11.41 1.61
N VAL A 406 -9.61 -10.22 2.01
CA VAL A 406 -10.85 -9.64 1.44
C VAL A 406 -10.67 -9.33 -0.05
N LEU A 407 -9.49 -8.86 -0.45
CA LEU A 407 -9.19 -8.61 -1.85
C LEU A 407 -9.33 -9.88 -2.69
N ILE A 408 -8.74 -10.99 -2.28
CA ILE A 408 -8.79 -12.23 -3.05
C ILE A 408 -10.20 -12.78 -3.10
N VAL A 409 -10.93 -12.72 -1.99
CA VAL A 409 -12.35 -13.13 -1.96
C VAL A 409 -13.20 -12.28 -2.91
N GLU A 410 -13.04 -10.96 -2.94
CA GLU A 410 -13.80 -10.09 -3.85
C GLU A 410 -13.38 -10.27 -5.33
N MET A 411 -12.09 -10.49 -5.59
CA MET A 411 -11.57 -10.67 -6.96
C MET A 411 -11.94 -12.01 -7.58
N THR A 412 -12.10 -13.05 -6.76
CA THR A 412 -12.45 -14.41 -7.23
C THR A 412 -13.94 -14.72 -7.08
N GLY A 413 -14.64 -14.02 -6.19
CA GLY A 413 -16.02 -14.31 -5.82
C GLY A 413 -16.18 -15.59 -4.98
N ASP A 414 -15.08 -16.19 -4.52
CA ASP A 414 -15.08 -17.47 -3.79
C ASP A 414 -14.85 -17.28 -2.29
N TYR A 415 -15.91 -17.50 -1.52
CA TYR A 415 -15.88 -17.47 -0.05
C TYR A 415 -15.45 -18.80 0.58
N GLN A 416 -15.45 -19.90 -0.19
CA GLN A 416 -15.15 -21.23 0.35
C GLN A 416 -13.70 -21.33 0.84
N GLN A 417 -12.81 -20.50 0.29
CA GLN A 417 -11.40 -20.47 0.62
C GLN A 417 -11.05 -19.57 1.83
N MET A 418 -12.04 -19.05 2.56
CA MET A 418 -11.82 -18.09 3.66
C MET A 418 -10.91 -18.67 4.77
N LEU A 419 -11.13 -19.93 5.21
CA LEU A 419 -10.30 -20.55 6.26
C LEU A 419 -8.86 -20.79 5.81
N PRO A 420 -8.59 -21.38 4.63
CA PRO A 420 -7.25 -21.46 4.08
C PRO A 420 -6.54 -20.11 3.96
N LEU A 421 -7.26 -19.07 3.50
CA LEU A 421 -6.72 -17.70 3.39
C LEU A 421 -6.30 -17.16 4.75
N LEU A 422 -7.16 -17.33 5.79
CA LEU A 422 -6.83 -16.91 7.16
C LEU A 422 -5.56 -17.61 7.66
N VAL A 423 -5.50 -18.95 7.56
CA VAL A 423 -4.36 -19.74 8.05
C VAL A 423 -3.06 -19.30 7.36
N ALA A 424 -3.04 -19.28 6.02
CA ALA A 424 -1.82 -18.98 5.28
C ALA A 424 -1.37 -17.51 5.46
N CYS A 425 -2.31 -16.54 5.41
CA CYS A 425 -1.98 -15.13 5.56
C CYS A 425 -1.41 -14.80 6.94
N PHE A 426 -2.02 -15.33 8.02
CA PHE A 426 -1.51 -15.11 9.38
C PHE A 426 -0.19 -15.83 9.64
N CYS A 427 0.01 -17.05 9.10
CA CYS A 427 1.31 -17.72 9.15
C CYS A 427 2.38 -16.91 8.41
N ALA A 428 2.08 -16.41 7.20
CA ALA A 428 3.01 -15.60 6.41
C ALA A 428 3.37 -14.27 7.10
N TYR A 429 2.37 -13.61 7.66
CA TYR A 429 2.53 -12.41 8.48
C TYR A 429 3.44 -12.68 9.69
N ALA A 430 3.14 -13.75 10.46
CA ALA A 430 3.90 -14.09 11.66
C ALA A 430 5.37 -14.41 11.35
N VAL A 431 5.65 -15.17 10.28
CA VAL A 431 7.02 -15.49 9.87
C VAL A 431 7.80 -14.24 9.53
N ALA A 432 7.19 -13.35 8.79
CA ALA A 432 7.84 -12.13 8.37
C ALA A 432 8.05 -11.15 9.55
N GLU A 433 7.16 -11.13 10.54
CA GLU A 433 7.31 -10.38 11.79
C GLU A 433 8.43 -10.97 12.67
N LEU A 434 8.48 -12.28 12.82
CA LEU A 434 9.56 -12.98 13.55
C LEU A 434 10.96 -12.72 12.95
N LEU A 435 11.04 -12.49 11.64
CA LEU A 435 12.28 -12.12 10.96
C LEU A 435 12.62 -10.63 11.06
N ASN A 436 11.83 -9.85 11.81
CA ASN A 436 11.97 -8.39 11.99
C ASN A 436 12.13 -7.65 10.65
N ASP A 437 11.37 -8.06 9.64
CA ASP A 437 11.35 -7.39 8.35
C ASP A 437 10.36 -6.24 8.38
N MET A 438 10.71 -5.10 7.82
CA MET A 438 9.83 -3.92 7.76
C MET A 438 8.83 -4.06 6.62
N PRO A 439 7.53 -3.72 6.83
CA PRO A 439 6.54 -3.66 5.75
C PRO A 439 7.05 -2.84 4.57
N ILE A 440 6.81 -3.32 3.34
CA ILE A 440 7.46 -2.73 2.16
C ILE A 440 7.12 -1.25 1.95
N TYR A 441 5.86 -0.84 2.14
CA TYR A 441 5.47 0.56 1.91
C TYR A 441 6.03 1.48 2.98
N GLU A 442 6.13 1.03 4.22
CA GLU A 442 6.79 1.75 5.31
C GLU A 442 8.29 1.91 5.06
N ALA A 443 8.97 0.85 4.62
CA ALA A 443 10.39 0.89 4.26
C ALA A 443 10.66 1.82 3.06
N LEU A 444 9.76 1.83 2.07
CA LEU A 444 9.84 2.75 0.94
C LEU A 444 9.60 4.21 1.38
N LEU A 445 8.63 4.45 2.26
CA LEU A 445 8.37 5.77 2.83
C LEU A 445 9.56 6.28 3.63
N GLU A 446 10.11 5.45 4.52
CA GLU A 446 11.30 5.83 5.31
C GLU A 446 12.48 6.17 4.39
N ARG A 447 12.72 5.36 3.38
CA ARG A 447 13.77 5.61 2.39
C ARG A 447 13.57 6.94 1.65
N ASP A 448 12.35 7.21 1.19
CA ASP A 448 12.03 8.45 0.47
C ASP A 448 12.20 9.69 1.36
N LEU A 449 11.83 9.59 2.63
CA LEU A 449 12.02 10.67 3.60
C LEU A 449 13.49 10.90 3.94
N LEU A 450 14.32 9.84 4.00
CA LEU A 450 15.76 9.95 4.26
C LEU A 450 16.56 10.48 3.07
N THR A 451 16.09 10.25 1.84
CA THR A 451 16.78 10.68 0.61
C THR A 451 16.52 12.15 0.30
N ASP A 452 15.43 12.72 0.78
CA ASP A 452 14.97 14.09 0.48
C ASP A 452 15.30 15.04 1.64
N ASP A 453 16.61 15.20 1.95
CA ASP A 453 17.11 16.11 3.01
C ASP A 453 16.73 17.59 2.80
N SER A 454 16.26 17.97 1.60
CA SER A 454 15.98 19.38 1.25
C SER A 454 14.53 19.83 1.52
N HIS A 455 13.59 18.94 1.84
CA HIS A 455 12.16 19.28 1.85
C HIS A 455 11.31 18.70 3.00
N LEU A 456 11.90 18.32 4.12
CA LEU A 456 11.16 18.18 5.38
C LEU A 456 10.68 19.56 5.89
N LYS A 457 10.02 20.33 5.03
CA LYS A 457 9.23 21.49 5.44
C LYS A 457 7.86 20.98 5.84
N LEU A 458 7.73 20.57 7.08
CA LEU A 458 6.41 20.45 7.70
C LEU A 458 5.67 21.76 7.40
N LYS A 459 4.51 21.71 6.75
CA LYS A 459 3.70 22.92 6.48
C LYS A 459 2.70 23.20 7.60
N GLU A 460 2.47 22.24 8.45
CA GLU A 460 1.57 22.31 9.62
C GLU A 460 2.27 21.68 10.82
N PRO A 461 1.97 22.11 12.06
CA PRO A 461 2.47 21.45 13.25
C PRO A 461 2.08 19.97 13.24
N MET A 462 3.04 19.11 13.55
CA MET A 462 2.87 17.67 13.62
C MET A 462 2.80 17.21 15.05
N VAL A 463 1.84 16.35 15.38
CA VAL A 463 1.76 15.66 16.67
C VAL A 463 2.29 14.25 16.48
N ILE A 464 3.21 13.83 17.34
CA ILE A 464 3.77 12.47 17.32
C ILE A 464 3.69 11.84 18.69
N ASP A 465 3.41 10.56 18.70
CA ASP A 465 3.48 9.71 19.88
C ASP A 465 4.72 8.81 19.79
N LEU A 466 5.53 8.78 20.83
CA LEU A 466 6.71 7.94 20.92
C LEU A 466 6.75 7.27 22.31
N VAL A 467 7.32 6.08 22.36
CA VAL A 467 7.58 5.37 23.62
C VAL A 467 9.09 5.37 23.87
N ILE A 468 9.50 5.68 25.06
CA ILE A 468 10.91 5.67 25.46
C ILE A 468 11.31 4.22 25.73
N GLU A 469 12.20 3.67 24.90
CA GLU A 469 12.73 2.33 25.07
C GLU A 469 13.68 2.25 26.27
N GLN A 470 13.82 1.06 26.86
CA GLN A 470 14.78 0.83 27.92
C GLN A 470 16.23 1.03 27.39
N GLY A 471 16.99 1.91 28.06
CA GLY A 471 18.34 2.29 27.61
C GLY A 471 18.37 3.33 26.48
N ALA A 472 17.25 3.93 26.13
CA ALA A 472 17.18 5.07 25.22
C ALA A 472 17.89 6.30 25.83
N PRO A 473 18.49 7.19 25.01
CA PRO A 473 19.16 8.40 25.49
C PRO A 473 18.28 9.31 26.36
N PHE A 474 16.96 9.34 26.14
CA PHE A 474 16.03 10.16 26.93
C PHE A 474 15.57 9.51 28.24
N SER A 475 15.82 8.20 28.43
CA SER A 475 15.47 7.51 29.67
C SER A 475 16.27 8.07 30.84
N GLY A 476 15.58 8.48 31.91
CA GLY A 476 16.17 9.08 33.12
C GLY A 476 16.54 10.56 32.98
N GLN A 477 16.28 11.23 31.84
CA GLN A 477 16.58 12.65 31.66
C GLN A 477 15.35 13.54 31.99
N GLU A 478 15.63 14.78 32.41
CA GLU A 478 14.61 15.81 32.56
C GLU A 478 14.28 16.44 31.21
N VAL A 479 13.01 16.84 30.99
CA VAL A 479 12.55 17.45 29.72
C VAL A 479 13.41 18.64 29.32
N ARG A 480 13.84 19.49 30.25
CA ARG A 480 14.73 20.65 29.96
C ARG A 480 16.10 20.26 29.40
N SER A 481 16.58 19.05 29.68
CA SER A 481 17.91 18.56 29.23
C SER A 481 17.90 17.85 27.88
N LEU A 482 16.72 17.64 27.27
CA LEU A 482 16.58 16.91 26.00
C LEU A 482 17.10 17.68 24.79
N GLY A 483 17.39 18.99 24.91
CA GLY A 483 17.86 19.81 23.80
C GLY A 483 16.86 19.97 22.67
N LEU A 484 15.56 20.00 22.99
CA LEU A 484 14.50 20.16 21.97
C LEU A 484 14.63 21.52 21.28
N PRO A 485 14.56 21.57 19.94
CA PRO A 485 14.64 22.83 19.21
C PRO A 485 13.40 23.70 19.48
N PRO A 486 13.50 25.03 19.34
CA PRO A 486 12.35 25.94 19.42
C PRO A 486 11.24 25.46 18.45
N GLY A 487 10.00 25.40 18.93
CA GLY A 487 8.88 24.86 18.16
C GLY A 487 8.66 23.33 18.31
N CYS A 488 9.46 22.66 19.14
CA CYS A 488 9.22 21.27 19.54
C CYS A 488 8.86 21.21 21.02
N VAL A 489 7.62 20.78 21.34
CA VAL A 489 7.08 20.80 22.70
C VAL A 489 6.46 19.45 23.03
N LEU A 490 6.78 18.90 24.22
CA LEU A 490 6.07 17.77 24.78
C LEU A 490 4.77 18.25 25.42
N ILE A 491 3.64 17.70 24.98
CA ILE A 491 2.32 18.12 25.44
C ILE A 491 1.66 17.12 26.40
N ARG A 492 2.05 15.86 26.34
CA ARG A 492 1.52 14.80 27.18
C ARG A 492 2.55 13.70 27.41
N CYS A 493 2.59 13.19 28.61
CA CYS A 493 3.27 11.96 28.97
C CYS A 493 2.27 10.98 29.58
N THR A 494 2.40 9.70 29.23
CA THR A 494 1.60 8.62 29.82
C THR A 494 2.56 7.64 30.49
N GLU A 495 2.37 7.42 31.78
CA GLU A 495 3.17 6.49 32.59
C GLU A 495 2.25 5.65 33.47
N GLY A 496 2.38 4.33 33.44
CA GLY A 496 1.52 3.43 34.20
C GLY A 496 0.01 3.57 33.92
N GLY A 497 -0.36 4.09 32.73
CA GLY A 497 -1.76 4.35 32.36
C GLY A 497 -2.31 5.71 32.80
N HIS A 498 -1.50 6.54 33.46
CA HIS A 498 -1.88 7.90 33.86
C HIS A 498 -1.30 8.93 32.89
N ASP A 499 -2.18 9.80 32.38
CA ASP A 499 -1.81 10.92 31.51
C ASP A 499 -1.51 12.17 32.35
N PHE A 500 -0.40 12.84 32.05
CA PHE A 500 -0.05 14.13 32.65
C PHE A 500 0.65 15.06 31.67
N VAL A 501 0.61 16.37 31.95
CA VAL A 501 1.31 17.38 31.16
C VAL A 501 2.73 17.53 31.72
N PRO A 502 3.79 17.26 30.92
CA PRO A 502 5.15 17.36 31.42
C PRO A 502 5.56 18.82 31.64
N THR A 503 6.33 19.05 32.68
CA THR A 503 7.02 20.32 32.96
C THR A 503 8.51 20.19 32.58
N ALA A 504 9.25 21.31 32.61
CA ALA A 504 10.67 21.30 32.33
C ALA A 504 11.47 20.40 33.31
N ALA A 505 10.99 20.20 34.52
CA ALA A 505 11.60 19.36 35.55
C ALA A 505 11.10 17.91 35.54
N THR A 506 10.15 17.56 34.67
CA THR A 506 9.63 16.20 34.57
C THR A 506 10.74 15.26 34.08
N ARG A 507 11.00 14.20 34.85
CA ARG A 507 11.95 13.15 34.49
C ARG A 507 11.23 12.09 33.67
N LEU A 508 11.80 11.73 32.51
CA LEU A 508 11.23 10.74 31.60
C LEU A 508 11.79 9.36 31.92
N GLU A 509 10.93 8.42 32.28
CA GLU A 509 11.34 7.04 32.58
C GLU A 509 11.21 6.14 31.34
N ALA A 510 11.86 4.96 31.37
CA ALA A 510 11.67 3.94 30.35
C ALA A 510 10.19 3.51 30.30
N HIS A 511 9.69 3.21 29.12
CA HIS A 511 8.29 2.87 28.84
C HIS A 511 7.28 4.02 28.98
N THR A 512 7.72 5.23 29.30
CA THR A 512 6.83 6.42 29.24
C THR A 512 6.49 6.70 27.77
N LYS A 513 5.19 6.80 27.47
CA LYS A 513 4.70 7.28 26.18
C LYS A 513 4.70 8.80 26.21
N ILE A 514 5.37 9.44 25.27
CA ILE A 514 5.42 10.89 25.11
C ILE A 514 4.65 11.32 23.87
N THR A 515 3.85 12.37 23.97
CA THR A 515 3.21 13.05 22.84
C THR A 515 3.88 14.41 22.66
N ALA A 516 4.43 14.63 21.47
CA ALA A 516 5.12 15.89 21.14
C ALA A 516 4.46 16.59 19.95
N VAL A 517 4.44 17.93 20.00
CA VAL A 517 4.08 18.81 18.89
C VAL A 517 5.36 19.38 18.30
N ILE A 518 5.51 19.24 16.98
CA ILE A 518 6.66 19.75 16.24
C ILE A 518 6.15 20.79 15.25
N ALA A 519 6.59 22.03 15.40
CA ALA A 519 6.30 23.11 14.47
C ALA A 519 7.02 22.90 13.12
N PRO A 520 6.52 23.49 12.02
CA PRO A 520 7.13 23.36 10.70
C PRO A 520 8.62 23.72 10.64
N GLU A 521 9.01 24.72 11.41
CA GLU A 521 10.39 25.22 11.49
C GLU A 521 11.31 24.30 12.29
N ALA A 522 10.72 23.43 13.12
CA ALA A 522 11.43 22.51 14.02
C ALA A 522 11.47 21.06 13.50
N ALA A 523 11.40 20.84 12.19
CA ALA A 523 11.38 19.50 11.58
C ALA A 523 12.54 18.61 12.04
N ASN A 524 13.72 19.18 12.34
CA ASN A 524 14.87 18.46 12.92
C ASN A 524 14.57 17.86 14.31
N GLY A 525 13.58 18.38 15.03
CA GLY A 525 13.12 17.84 16.31
C GLY A 525 12.56 16.43 16.19
N LEU A 526 11.97 16.07 15.05
CA LEU A 526 11.50 14.71 14.79
C LEU A 526 12.63 13.66 14.86
N LYS A 527 13.74 13.96 14.22
CA LYS A 527 14.94 13.09 14.22
C LYS A 527 15.53 12.97 15.62
N LEU A 528 15.57 14.08 16.35
CA LEU A 528 16.07 14.15 17.72
C LEU A 528 15.18 13.33 18.67
N LEU A 529 13.86 13.50 18.60
CA LEU A 529 12.90 12.76 19.42
C LEU A 529 12.96 11.24 19.13
N ARG A 530 12.96 10.84 17.85
CA ARG A 530 13.06 9.42 17.48
C ARG A 530 14.36 8.78 17.96
N ASN A 531 15.49 9.45 17.76
CA ASN A 531 16.80 8.94 18.20
C ASN A 531 16.95 8.96 19.73
N GLY A 532 16.30 9.90 20.40
CA GLY A 532 16.29 10.00 21.85
C GLY A 532 15.44 8.94 22.54
N CYS A 533 14.36 8.49 21.88
CA CYS A 533 13.46 7.46 22.40
C CYS A 533 13.89 6.04 22.08
N LYS A 534 14.74 5.81 21.05
CA LYS A 534 15.23 4.48 20.68
C LYS A 534 16.53 4.13 21.40
N SER A 535 16.63 2.87 21.86
CA SER A 535 17.88 2.34 22.43
C SER A 535 18.99 2.29 21.38
N ARG A 536 20.20 2.76 21.72
CA ARG A 536 21.40 2.66 20.86
C ARG A 536 21.99 1.25 20.77
N HIS A 537 21.46 0.31 21.55
CA HIS A 537 21.90 -1.08 21.53
C HIS A 537 20.90 -1.90 20.70
N GLY A 538 21.18 -2.05 19.40
CA GLY A 538 20.71 -3.22 18.68
C GLY A 538 21.17 -4.49 19.39
N PRO A 539 20.47 -5.65 19.26
CA PRO A 539 20.82 -6.87 19.96
C PRO A 539 22.28 -7.21 19.65
N LYS A 540 23.13 -7.23 20.70
CA LYS A 540 24.48 -7.77 20.58
C LYS A 540 24.35 -9.19 20.07
N LYS A 541 24.89 -9.45 18.87
CA LYS A 541 25.11 -10.80 18.39
C LYS A 541 25.89 -11.57 19.47
N LYS A 542 25.23 -12.54 20.10
CA LYS A 542 25.87 -13.67 20.74
C LYS A 542 25.93 -14.81 19.75
#